data_7802a276587f5bcb0279d24bd624beb1
#
_entry.id   7802a276587f5bcb0279d24bd624beb1
#
_cell.length_a   1.000
_cell.length_b   1.000
_cell.length_c   1.000
_cell.angle_alpha   90.00
_cell.angle_beta   90.00
_cell.angle_gamma   90.00
#
_symmetry.space_group_name_H-M   'P 1'
#
loop_
_entity.id
_entity.type
_entity.pdbx_description
1 polymer ?
#
loop_
_entity_poly.entity_id
_entity_poly.type
_entity_poly.pdbx_seq_one_letter_code
_entity_poly.pdbx_strand_id
1 'polypeptide(L)'
;MKLKTNLVELHELEHLDLKTTNKDGKRYYTDGEETFYYPSVTSVTGLLSSDQIKLWRKRVGEETANKITAQATKRGTNFHQIVEDYLRKEKEFIEFDNVLQEGMFKAMQPVLDDIIPISLEAPLFSNVLQMAGRVDCVGIYDDVLQIIDFKTSAKFKEEYMAKNWYI
;
A
#
# COMPACT_ATOMS: atom_id res chain seq x y z
N MET A 1 -11.86 -25.04 11.98
CA MET A 1 -10.69 -25.85 11.55
C MET A 1 -9.47 -25.01 11.90
N LYS A 2 -8.60 -25.47 12.82
CA LYS A 2 -7.38 -24.74 13.19
C LYS A 2 -6.36 -25.03 12.10
N LEU A 3 -6.06 -24.05 11.24
CA LEU A 3 -4.92 -24.10 10.34
C LEU A 3 -3.64 -23.97 11.18
N LYS A 4 -2.82 -25.02 11.19
CA LYS A 4 -1.44 -24.92 11.65
C LYS A 4 -0.68 -24.06 10.64
N THR A 5 -0.41 -22.85 11.02
CA THR A 5 0.55 -22.02 10.30
C THR A 5 1.94 -22.56 10.61
N ASN A 6 2.66 -23.06 9.59
CA ASN A 6 4.09 -23.18 9.68
C ASN A 6 4.62 -21.73 9.77
N LEU A 7 5.13 -21.39 10.95
CA LEU A 7 5.87 -20.15 11.15
C LEU A 7 7.14 -20.25 10.29
N VAL A 8 7.13 -19.61 9.13
CA VAL A 8 8.37 -19.18 8.52
C VAL A 8 8.81 -18.01 9.42
N GLU A 9 9.98 -18.15 10.08
CA GLU A 9 10.60 -17.04 10.77
C GLU A 9 10.67 -15.89 9.75
N LEU A 10 9.96 -14.78 10.05
CA LEU A 10 10.10 -13.54 9.34
C LEU A 10 11.57 -13.16 9.51
N HIS A 11 12.38 -13.34 8.48
CA HIS A 11 13.67 -12.69 8.42
C HIS A 11 13.34 -11.21 8.32
N GLU A 12 13.39 -10.53 9.47
CA GLU A 12 13.32 -9.09 9.50
C GLU A 12 14.41 -8.57 8.55
N LEU A 13 13.98 -8.06 7.40
CA LEU A 13 14.86 -7.18 6.63
C LEU A 13 15.26 -6.10 7.62
N GLU A 14 16.58 -5.85 7.78
CA GLU A 14 17.06 -4.79 8.64
C GLU A 14 16.14 -3.58 8.47
N HIS A 15 15.45 -3.20 9.53
CA HIS A 15 14.52 -2.07 9.49
C HIS A 15 15.34 -0.82 9.23
N LEU A 16 15.37 -0.41 7.97
CA LEU A 16 15.90 0.89 7.58
C LEU A 16 15.00 1.95 8.23
N ASP A 17 15.54 2.66 9.22
CA ASP A 17 14.83 3.76 9.88
C ASP A 17 14.78 4.97 8.92
N LEU A 18 13.91 4.90 7.91
CA LEU A 18 13.71 6.00 6.98
C LEU A 18 12.72 7.01 7.57
N LYS A 19 13.20 8.21 7.81
CA LYS A 19 12.37 9.35 8.20
C LYS A 19 11.72 9.99 6.98
N THR A 20 10.53 10.53 7.16
CA THR A 20 9.86 11.28 6.09
C THR A 20 9.81 12.76 6.41
N THR A 21 10.05 13.59 5.41
CA THR A 21 9.89 15.03 5.46
C THR A 21 9.07 15.52 4.28
N ASN A 22 8.34 16.63 4.46
CA ASN A 22 7.58 17.27 3.39
C ASN A 22 8.25 18.60 3.03
N LYS A 23 8.59 18.75 1.75
CA LYS A 23 9.13 19.99 1.20
C LYS A 23 8.36 20.34 -0.07
N ASP A 24 7.84 21.56 -0.16
CA ASP A 24 7.06 22.06 -1.30
C ASP A 24 5.90 21.14 -1.70
N GLY A 25 5.20 20.57 -0.70
CA GLY A 25 4.07 19.65 -0.91
C GLY A 25 4.45 18.26 -1.42
N LYS A 26 5.74 17.92 -1.46
CA LYS A 26 6.25 16.61 -1.85
C LYS A 26 6.86 15.91 -0.65
N ARG A 27 6.63 14.60 -0.56
CA ARG A 27 7.25 13.75 0.46
C ARG A 27 8.63 13.30 0.01
N TYR A 28 9.58 13.43 0.93
CA TYR A 28 10.94 12.91 0.79
C TYR A 28 11.22 11.93 1.92
N TYR A 29 12.11 11.01 1.64
CA TYR A 29 12.68 10.08 2.62
C TYR A 29 14.15 10.41 2.83
N THR A 30 14.60 10.26 4.08
CA THR A 30 15.99 10.36 4.47
C THR A 30 16.31 9.28 5.49
N ASP A 31 17.57 8.88 5.59
CA ASP A 31 18.07 8.10 6.73
C ASP A 31 18.16 8.96 8.00
N GLY A 32 18.46 8.33 9.13
CA GLY A 32 18.59 9.03 10.40
C GLY A 32 19.71 10.08 10.43
N GLU A 33 20.71 9.95 9.55
CA GLU A 33 21.91 10.81 9.46
C GLU A 33 21.76 11.86 8.34
N GLU A 34 20.63 11.88 7.63
CA GLU A 34 20.36 12.80 6.51
C GLU A 34 21.41 12.72 5.38
N THR A 35 21.97 11.53 5.13
CA THR A 35 22.97 11.31 4.07
C THR A 35 22.38 11.40 2.67
N PHE A 36 21.07 11.22 2.55
CA PHE A 36 20.31 11.40 1.30
C PHE A 36 18.93 11.99 1.53
N TYR A 37 18.37 12.58 0.47
CA TYR A 37 16.99 13.04 0.39
C TYR A 37 16.36 12.55 -0.90
N TYR A 38 15.62 11.44 -0.83
CA TYR A 38 14.98 10.86 -2.01
C TYR A 38 13.48 11.16 -2.04
N PRO A 39 12.95 11.64 -3.18
CA PRO A 39 11.52 11.82 -3.33
C PRO A 39 10.78 10.49 -3.18
N SER A 40 9.56 10.54 -2.63
CA SER A 40 8.74 9.34 -2.58
C SER A 40 8.31 8.89 -3.97
N VAL A 41 8.28 7.58 -4.20
CA VAL A 41 7.75 6.97 -5.43
C VAL A 41 6.36 7.55 -5.76
N THR A 42 5.50 7.69 -4.76
CA THR A 42 4.16 8.27 -4.95
C THR A 42 4.17 9.74 -5.35
N SER A 43 5.18 10.52 -4.92
CA SER A 43 5.34 11.91 -5.38
C SER A 43 5.76 11.97 -6.84
N VAL A 44 6.59 11.03 -7.30
CA VAL A 44 7.05 10.95 -8.69
C VAL A 44 5.92 10.44 -9.60
N THR A 45 5.29 9.32 -9.25
CA THR A 45 4.19 8.74 -10.05
C THR A 45 2.96 9.64 -10.08
N GLY A 46 2.71 10.40 -9.01
CA GLY A 46 1.64 11.40 -8.95
C GLY A 46 1.77 12.50 -10.00
N LEU A 47 2.98 12.79 -10.50
CA LEU A 47 3.16 13.76 -11.58
C LEU A 47 2.52 13.29 -12.88
N LEU A 48 2.55 11.98 -13.16
CA LEU A 48 1.98 11.40 -14.38
C LEU A 48 0.45 11.52 -14.44
N SER A 49 -0.21 11.51 -13.28
CA SER A 49 -1.68 11.61 -13.20
C SER A 49 -2.19 13.01 -12.86
N SER A 50 -1.30 13.97 -12.60
CA SER A 50 -1.67 15.29 -12.07
C SER A 50 -2.67 16.04 -12.94
N ASP A 51 -2.48 16.04 -14.26
CA ASP A 51 -3.35 16.78 -15.18
C ASP A 51 -4.71 16.08 -15.35
N GLN A 52 -4.74 14.75 -15.36
CA GLN A 52 -5.99 14.00 -15.38
C GLN A 52 -6.81 14.24 -14.10
N ILE A 53 -6.14 14.31 -12.94
CA ILE A 53 -6.77 14.63 -11.66
C ILE A 53 -7.33 16.05 -11.68
N LYS A 54 -6.59 17.05 -12.19
CA LYS A 54 -7.06 18.43 -12.32
C LYS A 54 -8.30 18.51 -13.22
N LEU A 55 -8.28 17.85 -14.38
CA LEU A 55 -9.41 17.78 -15.30
C LEU A 55 -10.64 17.12 -14.68
N TRP A 56 -10.42 16.01 -13.95
CA TRP A 56 -11.50 15.34 -13.22
C TRP A 56 -12.09 16.25 -12.13
N ARG A 57 -11.25 16.91 -11.31
CA ARG A 57 -11.69 17.84 -10.28
C ARG A 57 -12.51 18.99 -10.87
N LYS A 58 -12.05 19.58 -11.98
CA LYS A 58 -12.78 20.61 -12.70
C LYS A 58 -14.16 20.13 -13.19
N ARG A 59 -14.27 18.88 -13.65
CA ARG A 59 -15.52 18.29 -14.15
C ARG A 59 -16.54 18.00 -13.04
N VAL A 60 -16.11 17.47 -11.89
CA VAL A 60 -17.03 17.06 -10.81
C VAL A 60 -17.25 18.15 -9.75
N GLY A 61 -16.41 19.18 -9.75
CA GLY A 61 -16.41 20.26 -8.76
C GLY A 61 -15.54 19.93 -7.54
N GLU A 62 -14.92 20.96 -6.97
CA GLU A 62 -13.93 20.80 -5.88
C GLU A 62 -14.52 20.15 -4.63
N GLU A 63 -15.73 20.54 -4.21
CA GLU A 63 -16.38 19.96 -3.02
C GLU A 63 -16.65 18.46 -3.20
N THR A 64 -17.20 18.07 -4.35
CA THR A 64 -17.48 16.67 -4.69
C THR A 64 -16.18 15.86 -4.81
N ALA A 65 -15.17 16.43 -5.45
CA ALA A 65 -13.86 15.80 -5.58
C ALA A 65 -13.23 15.54 -4.20
N ASN A 66 -13.31 16.53 -3.29
CA ASN A 66 -12.78 16.39 -1.93
C ASN A 66 -13.52 15.31 -1.15
N LYS A 67 -14.86 15.23 -1.23
CA LYS A 67 -15.65 14.17 -0.60
C LYS A 67 -15.26 12.78 -1.11
N ILE A 68 -15.17 12.62 -2.44
CA ILE A 68 -14.78 11.34 -3.07
C ILE A 68 -13.37 10.94 -2.64
N THR A 69 -12.42 11.88 -2.68
CA THR A 69 -11.04 11.62 -2.28
C THR A 69 -10.94 11.22 -0.81
N ALA A 70 -11.60 11.95 0.10
CA ALA A 70 -11.60 11.63 1.52
C ALA A 70 -12.18 10.25 1.81
N GLN A 71 -13.30 9.89 1.16
CA GLN A 71 -13.90 8.55 1.29
C GLN A 71 -12.99 7.45 0.75
N ALA A 72 -12.35 7.68 -0.39
CA ALA A 72 -11.42 6.72 -0.98
C ALA A 72 -10.18 6.51 -0.10
N THR A 73 -9.61 7.60 0.43
CA THR A 73 -8.47 7.55 1.35
C THR A 73 -8.84 6.78 2.62
N LYS A 74 -9.95 7.14 3.28
CA LYS A 74 -10.39 6.45 4.50
C LYS A 74 -10.60 4.95 4.26
N ARG A 75 -11.29 4.59 3.16
CA ARG A 75 -11.50 3.18 2.80
C ARG A 75 -10.17 2.47 2.58
N GLY A 76 -9.24 3.09 1.83
CA GLY A 76 -7.91 2.54 1.56
C GLY A 76 -7.13 2.30 2.84
N THR A 77 -6.96 3.33 3.67
CA THR A 77 -6.21 3.25 4.93
C THR A 77 -6.76 2.16 5.86
N ASN A 78 -8.09 2.13 6.06
CA ASN A 78 -8.71 1.12 6.93
C ASN A 78 -8.52 -0.30 6.38
N PHE A 79 -8.62 -0.48 5.07
CA PHE A 79 -8.46 -1.80 4.46
C PHE A 79 -7.01 -2.29 4.51
N HIS A 80 -6.03 -1.41 4.25
CA HIS A 80 -4.61 -1.73 4.39
C HIS A 80 -4.30 -2.16 5.82
N GLN A 81 -4.83 -1.46 6.82
CA GLN A 81 -4.64 -1.83 8.23
C GLN A 81 -5.19 -3.23 8.55
N ILE A 82 -6.37 -3.58 8.02
CA ILE A 82 -6.95 -4.91 8.20
C ILE A 82 -6.07 -6.00 7.57
N VAL A 83 -5.60 -5.76 6.35
CA VAL A 83 -4.72 -6.70 5.65
C VAL A 83 -3.38 -6.86 6.39
N GLU A 84 -2.81 -5.75 6.85
CA GLU A 84 -1.59 -5.75 7.65
C GLU A 84 -1.77 -6.55 8.94
N ASP A 85 -2.81 -6.25 9.73
CA ASP A 85 -3.14 -6.97 10.97
C ASP A 85 -3.31 -8.47 10.72
N TYR A 86 -3.97 -8.83 9.62
CA TYR A 86 -4.16 -10.22 9.23
C TYR A 86 -2.86 -10.94 8.88
N LEU A 87 -2.02 -10.32 8.09
CA LEU A 87 -0.74 -10.89 7.66
C LEU A 87 0.29 -10.96 8.81
N ARG A 88 0.26 -9.99 9.74
CA ARG A 88 1.10 -10.01 10.95
C ARG A 88 0.73 -11.13 11.92
N LYS A 89 -0.54 -11.56 11.93
CA LYS A 89 -1.07 -12.56 12.87
C LYS A 89 -0.88 -12.20 14.34
N GLU A 90 -0.77 -10.92 14.64
CA GLU A 90 -0.60 -10.41 16.02
C GLU A 90 -1.94 -10.29 16.76
N LYS A 91 -3.05 -10.22 16.01
CA LYS A 91 -4.40 -10.11 16.57
C LYS A 91 -5.14 -11.43 16.44
N GLU A 92 -5.77 -11.83 17.54
CA GLU A 92 -6.61 -13.03 17.56
C GLU A 92 -7.87 -12.86 16.69
N PHE A 93 -8.40 -11.63 16.63
CA PHE A 93 -9.61 -11.29 15.87
C PHE A 93 -9.36 -10.05 15.02
N ILE A 94 -9.91 -10.07 13.81
CA ILE A 94 -9.96 -8.91 12.92
C ILE A 94 -11.34 -8.24 13.08
N GLU A 95 -11.34 -6.96 13.38
CA GLU A 95 -12.53 -6.15 13.50
C GLU A 95 -12.84 -5.40 12.20
N PHE A 96 -14.11 -5.34 11.83
CA PHE A 96 -14.58 -4.66 10.63
C PHE A 96 -15.55 -3.53 11.01
N ASP A 97 -15.36 -2.36 10.41
CA ASP A 97 -16.24 -1.20 10.63
C ASP A 97 -17.66 -1.42 10.07
N ASN A 98 -17.78 -2.25 9.04
CA ASN A 98 -19.06 -2.52 8.36
C ASN A 98 -19.00 -3.76 7.49
N VAL A 99 -20.18 -4.23 7.06
CA VAL A 99 -20.38 -5.44 6.25
C VAL A 99 -19.66 -5.38 4.90
N LEU A 100 -19.55 -4.18 4.29
CA LEU A 100 -18.84 -4.02 3.02
C LEU A 100 -17.35 -4.31 3.18
N GLN A 101 -16.76 -3.79 4.25
CA GLN A 101 -15.35 -4.01 4.57
C GLN A 101 -15.07 -5.49 4.85
N GLU A 102 -15.94 -6.15 5.62
CA GLU A 102 -15.89 -7.60 5.87
C GLU A 102 -16.01 -8.40 4.56
N GLY A 103 -16.95 -8.03 3.69
CA GLY A 103 -17.13 -8.69 2.40
C GLY A 103 -15.91 -8.54 1.47
N MET A 104 -15.32 -7.35 1.43
CA MET A 104 -14.07 -7.11 0.67
C MET A 104 -12.93 -7.97 1.20
N PHE A 105 -12.77 -8.04 2.53
CA PHE A 105 -11.74 -8.86 3.16
C PHE A 105 -11.95 -10.34 2.86
N LYS A 106 -13.15 -10.87 3.04
CA LYS A 106 -13.46 -12.29 2.76
C LYS A 106 -13.23 -12.67 1.31
N ALA A 107 -13.49 -11.76 0.37
CA ALA A 107 -13.20 -12.00 -1.05
C ALA A 107 -11.70 -12.08 -1.34
N MET A 108 -10.87 -11.36 -0.58
CA MET A 108 -9.42 -11.31 -0.75
C MET A 108 -8.69 -12.35 0.08
N GLN A 109 -9.31 -12.81 1.16
CA GLN A 109 -8.71 -13.74 2.13
C GLN A 109 -8.03 -14.96 1.50
N PRO A 110 -8.60 -15.67 0.51
CA PRO A 110 -7.93 -16.81 -0.12
C PRO A 110 -6.56 -16.44 -0.73
N VAL A 111 -6.45 -15.25 -1.34
CA VAL A 111 -5.18 -14.75 -1.89
C VAL A 111 -4.20 -14.37 -0.77
N LEU A 112 -4.70 -13.76 0.30
CA LEU A 112 -3.87 -13.41 1.46
C LEU A 112 -3.32 -14.64 2.17
N ASP A 113 -4.08 -15.75 2.18
CA ASP A 113 -3.66 -17.02 2.80
C ASP A 113 -2.48 -17.67 2.05
N ASP A 114 -2.34 -17.40 0.76
CA ASP A 114 -1.24 -17.90 -0.09
C ASP A 114 0.01 -17.00 0.00
N ILE A 115 -0.06 -15.85 0.65
CA ILE A 115 1.09 -14.96 0.83
C ILE A 115 1.88 -15.40 2.07
N ILE A 116 3.19 -15.60 1.90
CA ILE A 116 4.15 -15.73 3.00
C ILE A 116 4.81 -14.34 3.18
N PRO A 117 4.37 -13.52 4.13
CA PRO A 117 4.92 -12.19 4.32
C PRO A 117 6.33 -12.28 4.91
N ILE A 118 7.27 -11.53 4.34
CA ILE A 118 8.64 -11.38 4.84
C ILE A 118 8.77 -10.05 5.57
N SER A 119 8.20 -8.99 5.01
CA SER A 119 8.16 -7.67 5.66
C SER A 119 6.89 -6.93 5.25
N LEU A 120 6.27 -6.25 6.20
CA LEU A 120 5.05 -5.45 6.00
C LEU A 120 5.36 -3.98 6.27
N GLU A 121 4.77 -3.08 5.47
CA GLU A 121 5.02 -1.64 5.56
C GLU A 121 6.51 -1.28 5.50
N ALA A 122 7.27 -2.04 4.70
CA ALA A 122 8.72 -1.92 4.63
C ALA A 122 9.16 -0.63 3.92
N PRO A 123 10.00 0.19 4.55
CA PRO A 123 10.65 1.28 3.86
C PRO A 123 11.76 0.73 2.94
N LEU A 124 11.71 1.14 1.68
CA LEU A 124 12.70 0.77 0.65
C LEU A 124 13.25 2.02 -0.02
N PHE A 125 14.50 1.96 -0.49
CA PHE A 125 15.08 3.01 -1.31
C PHE A 125 16.01 2.44 -2.40
N SER A 126 16.27 3.25 -3.40
CA SER A 126 17.21 2.93 -4.48
C SER A 126 18.14 4.10 -4.71
N ASN A 127 19.44 3.87 -4.50
CA ASN A 127 20.49 4.85 -4.83
C ASN A 127 20.61 5.07 -6.34
N VAL A 128 20.30 4.05 -7.14
CA VAL A 128 20.35 4.16 -8.62
C VAL A 128 19.23 5.05 -9.13
N LEU A 129 18.01 4.83 -8.64
CA LEU A 129 16.83 5.61 -9.03
C LEU A 129 16.69 6.91 -8.24
N GLN A 130 17.44 7.05 -7.14
CA GLN A 130 17.33 8.16 -6.19
C GLN A 130 15.88 8.38 -5.72
N MET A 131 15.19 7.29 -5.42
CA MET A 131 13.80 7.29 -4.95
C MET A 131 13.67 6.39 -3.74
N ALA A 132 12.68 6.68 -2.91
CA ALA A 132 12.33 5.86 -1.76
C ALA A 132 10.81 5.72 -1.63
N GLY A 133 10.37 4.73 -0.89
CA GLY A 133 8.95 4.47 -0.66
C GLY A 133 8.73 3.51 0.48
N ARG A 134 7.47 3.32 0.81
CA ARG A 134 7.03 2.24 1.69
C ARG A 134 6.16 1.32 0.86
N VAL A 135 6.46 0.02 0.93
CA VAL A 135 5.69 -1.01 0.24
C VAL A 135 4.78 -1.71 1.24
N ASP A 136 3.60 -2.11 0.83
CA ASP A 136 2.63 -2.74 1.72
C ASP A 136 3.14 -4.09 2.22
N CYS A 137 3.71 -4.91 1.30
CA CYS A 137 4.26 -6.21 1.65
C CYS A 137 5.43 -6.60 0.73
N VAL A 138 6.49 -7.12 1.33
CA VAL A 138 7.48 -7.95 0.64
C VAL A 138 7.18 -9.38 1.06
N GLY A 139 6.92 -10.27 0.13
CA GLY A 139 6.49 -11.63 0.45
C GLY A 139 6.70 -12.61 -0.68
N ILE A 140 6.48 -13.90 -0.38
CA ILE A 140 6.46 -14.96 -1.36
C ILE A 140 5.01 -15.25 -1.72
N TYR A 141 4.70 -15.18 -3.00
CA TYR A 141 3.42 -15.56 -3.58
C TYR A 141 3.67 -16.33 -4.88
N ASP A 142 3.00 -17.46 -5.08
CA ASP A 142 3.29 -18.41 -6.17
C ASP A 142 4.78 -18.81 -6.24
N ASP A 143 5.40 -19.12 -5.09
CA ASP A 143 6.81 -19.47 -4.94
C ASP A 143 7.81 -18.39 -5.43
N VAL A 144 7.36 -17.18 -5.67
CA VAL A 144 8.18 -16.06 -6.13
C VAL A 144 8.24 -14.97 -5.07
N LEU A 145 9.47 -14.53 -4.74
CA LEU A 145 9.67 -13.34 -3.91
C LEU A 145 9.31 -12.08 -4.71
N GLN A 146 8.37 -11.30 -4.19
CA GLN A 146 7.86 -10.11 -4.88
C GLN A 146 7.41 -9.01 -3.93
N ILE A 147 7.26 -7.82 -4.48
CA ILE A 147 6.62 -6.68 -3.83
C ILE A 147 5.13 -6.76 -4.13
N ILE A 148 4.32 -6.75 -3.08
CA ILE A 148 2.88 -6.86 -3.15
C ILE A 148 2.28 -5.55 -2.65
N ASP A 149 1.38 -4.97 -3.44
CA ASP A 149 0.72 -3.71 -3.15
C ASP A 149 -0.81 -3.92 -3.16
N PHE A 150 -1.48 -3.56 -2.09
CA PHE A 150 -2.92 -3.75 -1.93
C PHE A 150 -3.69 -2.51 -2.37
N LYS A 151 -4.66 -2.68 -3.25
CA LYS A 151 -5.44 -1.56 -3.76
C LYS A 151 -6.94 -1.77 -3.59
N THR A 152 -7.62 -0.77 -3.06
CA THR A 152 -9.08 -0.76 -3.00
C THR A 152 -9.67 0.02 -4.17
N SER A 153 -10.77 -0.46 -4.72
CA SER A 153 -11.52 0.25 -5.76
C SER A 153 -13.00 0.27 -5.44
N ALA A 154 -13.68 1.39 -5.75
CA ALA A 154 -15.14 1.49 -5.66
C ALA A 154 -15.86 0.83 -6.85
N LYS A 155 -15.11 0.48 -7.90
CA LYS A 155 -15.64 -0.15 -9.12
C LYS A 155 -14.78 -1.35 -9.45
N PHE A 156 -15.42 -2.37 -10.03
CA PHE A 156 -14.69 -3.48 -10.63
C PHE A 156 -13.74 -2.95 -11.71
N LYS A 157 -12.51 -3.45 -11.69
CA LYS A 157 -11.49 -3.13 -12.70
C LYS A 157 -11.16 -4.40 -13.46
N GLU A 158 -11.13 -4.30 -14.77
CA GLU A 158 -10.65 -5.39 -15.61
C GLU A 158 -9.13 -5.55 -15.45
N GLU A 159 -8.62 -6.75 -15.66
CA GLU A 159 -7.20 -7.10 -15.43
C GLU A 159 -6.23 -6.17 -16.17
N TYR A 160 -6.56 -5.76 -17.41
CA TYR A 160 -5.72 -4.83 -18.16
C TYR A 160 -5.62 -3.43 -17.53
N MET A 161 -6.63 -3.00 -16.74
CA MET A 161 -6.59 -1.75 -16.00
C MET A 161 -5.68 -1.83 -14.79
N ALA A 162 -5.51 -3.02 -14.19
CA ALA A 162 -4.58 -3.22 -13.10
C ALA A 162 -3.12 -3.08 -13.57
N LYS A 163 -2.79 -3.61 -14.75
CA LYS A 163 -1.44 -3.55 -15.34
C LYS A 163 -0.92 -2.13 -15.58
N ASN A 164 -1.81 -1.16 -15.79
CA ASN A 164 -1.43 0.24 -16.00
C ASN A 164 -1.13 1.02 -14.72
N TRP A 165 -1.15 0.37 -13.55
CA TRP A 165 -0.83 1.00 -12.27
C TRP A 165 0.64 0.85 -11.88
N TYR A 166 1.39 0.01 -12.62
CA TYR A 166 2.75 -0.39 -12.30
C TYR A 166 3.80 0.09 -13.32
N ILE A 167 3.44 1.07 -14.16
CA ILE A 167 4.37 1.68 -15.12
C ILE A 167 4.81 3.05 -14.59
#